data_dc8a12b546aea0dcc6ee0e86082504e6
#
_entry.id   dc8a12b546aea0dcc6ee0e86082504e6
#
_cell.length_a   1.000
_cell.length_b   1.000
_cell.length_c   1.000
_cell.angle_alpha   90.00
_cell.angle_beta   90.00
_cell.angle_gamma   90.00
#
_symmetry.space_group_name_H-M   'P 1'
#
loop_
_entity.id
_entity.type
_entity.pdbx_description
1 polymer ?
#
loop_
_entity_poly.entity_id
_entity_poly.type
_entity_poly.pdbx_seq_one_letter_code
_entity_poly.pdbx_strand_id
1 'polypeptide(L)'
;MNTVVPDADLYVTMHTGVWIMLYPWGKWPEQPADWELYHKLREDVQNNISSIPIQNANQGLYPNCGTSRDYGYGVMGYPTFTFETDDEQFVPGSFENLNERLGEEMDVMRFLINEVWYNRARLDIQSLSTDGDSIDLSVDNLGRASTTNATLQYLDANGMMVWNSSTFGVNATNSTTLSLDAANLSMMDGGTFALNYQVRVIESSRWVNEPLEGVEITIEESEETSFLIGYGLFNPLSLMACFIAVAAVANERKETDEEA
;
A
#
# COMPACT_ATOMS: atom_id res chain seq x y z
N MET A 1 -23.18 2.95 5.89
CA MET A 1 -21.72 3.06 5.74
C MET A 1 -21.34 3.91 4.53
N ASN A 2 -21.79 3.62 3.33
CA ASN A 2 -21.39 4.33 2.09
C ASN A 2 -21.49 5.85 2.10
N THR A 3 -22.34 6.43 2.95
CA THR A 3 -22.52 7.88 3.04
C THR A 3 -21.69 8.55 4.12
N VAL A 4 -21.14 7.77 5.07
CA VAL A 4 -20.44 8.30 6.25
C VAL A 4 -18.94 8.04 6.18
N VAL A 5 -18.53 6.89 5.66
CA VAL A 5 -17.11 6.51 5.50
C VAL A 5 -16.94 5.80 4.16
N PRO A 6 -16.86 6.55 3.04
CA PRO A 6 -16.77 5.94 1.72
C PRO A 6 -15.43 5.25 1.43
N ASP A 7 -14.36 5.64 2.12
CA ASP A 7 -12.98 5.26 1.81
C ASP A 7 -12.22 4.74 3.04
N ALA A 8 -12.80 3.79 3.77
CA ALA A 8 -12.13 3.20 4.91
C ALA A 8 -10.94 2.31 4.48
N ASP A 9 -9.83 2.42 5.19
CA ASP A 9 -8.67 1.53 5.01
C ASP A 9 -8.68 0.31 5.92
N LEU A 10 -9.60 0.28 6.90
CA LEU A 10 -9.81 -0.84 7.81
C LEU A 10 -11.20 -0.74 8.44
N TYR A 11 -11.85 -1.88 8.63
CA TYR A 11 -13.06 -2.01 9.43
C TYR A 11 -12.90 -3.16 10.42
N VAL A 12 -13.08 -2.86 11.70
CA VAL A 12 -13.06 -3.87 12.77
C VAL A 12 -14.39 -3.81 13.52
N THR A 13 -15.01 -4.97 13.68
CA THR A 13 -16.16 -5.14 14.58
C THR A 13 -15.74 -5.94 15.80
N MET A 14 -16.16 -5.49 16.98
CA MET A 14 -15.84 -6.14 18.25
C MET A 14 -16.96 -7.04 18.67
N HIS A 15 -16.62 -8.28 19.02
CA HIS A 15 -17.48 -9.29 19.57
C HIS A 15 -16.84 -9.91 20.80
N THR A 16 -17.53 -10.82 21.45
CA THR A 16 -17.04 -11.58 22.59
C THR A 16 -17.44 -13.04 22.45
N GLY A 17 -16.63 -13.94 22.98
CA GLY A 17 -16.95 -15.37 22.96
C GLY A 17 -15.72 -16.26 22.92
N VAL A 18 -14.69 -15.86 22.20
CA VAL A 18 -13.44 -16.63 22.04
C VAL A 18 -12.31 -15.67 21.67
N TRP A 19 -11.10 -15.96 22.12
CA TRP A 19 -9.92 -15.16 21.79
C TRP A 19 -9.43 -15.45 20.37
N ILE A 20 -9.95 -14.68 19.36
CA ILE A 20 -9.60 -14.83 17.95
C ILE A 20 -9.91 -13.58 17.14
N MET A 21 -9.15 -13.33 16.10
CA MET A 21 -9.45 -12.33 15.10
C MET A 21 -9.79 -13.01 13.75
N LEU A 22 -10.96 -12.69 13.21
CA LEU A 22 -11.54 -13.35 12.07
C LEU A 22 -11.58 -12.42 10.86
N TYR A 23 -11.07 -12.90 9.71
CA TYR A 23 -11.18 -12.19 8.42
C TYR A 23 -12.16 -12.92 7.46
N PRO A 24 -12.61 -12.30 6.37
CA PRO A 24 -13.50 -12.93 5.39
C PRO A 24 -12.90 -14.22 4.79
N TRP A 25 -13.70 -15.21 4.40
CA TRP A 25 -15.16 -15.17 4.40
C TRP A 25 -15.73 -15.97 5.56
N GLY A 26 -16.90 -15.55 6.04
CA GLY A 26 -17.65 -16.36 7.00
C GLY A 26 -18.48 -17.45 6.33
N LYS A 27 -19.00 -17.20 5.13
CA LYS A 27 -19.84 -18.15 4.42
C LYS A 27 -19.06 -19.30 3.79
N TRP A 28 -17.90 -19.02 3.25
CA TRP A 28 -17.10 -19.98 2.46
C TRP A 28 -15.74 -20.24 3.12
N PRO A 29 -15.21 -21.47 2.99
CA PRO A 29 -13.87 -21.77 3.48
C PRO A 29 -12.73 -21.23 2.61
N GLU A 30 -13.07 -20.78 1.40
CA GLU A 30 -12.10 -20.20 0.46
C GLU A 30 -11.50 -18.91 1.00
N GLN A 31 -10.25 -18.67 0.65
CA GLN A 31 -9.56 -17.44 1.00
C GLN A 31 -10.16 -16.25 0.21
N PRO A 32 -10.18 -15.04 0.80
CA PRO A 32 -10.54 -13.84 0.07
C PRO A 32 -9.52 -13.52 -1.03
N ALA A 33 -9.89 -12.67 -1.98
CA ALA A 33 -9.01 -12.28 -3.08
C ALA A 33 -7.70 -11.64 -2.57
N ASP A 34 -7.79 -10.85 -1.50
CA ASP A 34 -6.65 -10.20 -0.85
C ASP A 34 -6.08 -11.04 0.31
N TRP A 35 -6.03 -12.36 0.18
CA TRP A 35 -5.56 -13.27 1.25
C TRP A 35 -4.14 -12.95 1.74
N GLU A 36 -3.26 -12.46 0.85
CA GLU A 36 -1.90 -12.07 1.20
C GLU A 36 -1.87 -10.95 2.25
N LEU A 37 -2.75 -9.96 2.12
CA LEU A 37 -2.92 -8.89 3.11
C LEU A 37 -3.18 -9.46 4.50
N TYR A 38 -4.15 -10.37 4.62
CA TYR A 38 -4.53 -10.96 5.90
C TYR A 38 -3.44 -11.85 6.48
N HIS A 39 -2.71 -12.57 5.63
CA HIS A 39 -1.61 -13.42 6.07
C HIS A 39 -0.41 -12.61 6.54
N LYS A 40 -0.01 -11.57 5.80
CA LYS A 40 1.09 -10.66 6.21
C LYS A 40 0.75 -9.94 7.51
N LEU A 41 -0.47 -9.44 7.63
CA LEU A 41 -0.92 -8.79 8.87
C LEU A 41 -0.92 -9.77 10.05
N ARG A 42 -1.36 -11.02 9.84
CA ARG A 42 -1.26 -12.08 10.85
C ARG A 42 0.19 -12.32 11.28
N GLU A 43 1.11 -12.44 10.33
CA GLU A 43 2.53 -12.64 10.60
C GLU A 43 3.10 -11.48 11.43
N ASP A 44 2.80 -10.26 11.05
CA ASP A 44 3.27 -9.07 11.76
C ASP A 44 2.73 -9.02 13.21
N VAL A 45 1.44 -9.28 13.40
CA VAL A 45 0.81 -9.31 14.74
C VAL A 45 1.40 -10.42 15.57
N GLN A 46 1.47 -11.65 15.03
CA GLN A 46 1.90 -12.81 15.80
C GLN A 46 3.39 -12.81 16.13
N ASN A 47 4.21 -12.18 15.30
CA ASN A 47 5.64 -12.08 15.56
C ASN A 47 6.01 -10.96 16.54
N ASN A 48 5.19 -9.91 16.67
CA ASN A 48 5.63 -8.69 17.35
C ASN A 48 4.68 -8.22 18.46
N ILE A 49 3.40 -8.64 18.47
CA ILE A 49 2.38 -8.00 19.30
C ILE A 49 1.65 -9.02 20.20
N SER A 50 1.05 -10.06 19.61
CA SER A 50 0.16 -10.98 20.30
C SER A 50 0.12 -12.34 19.62
N SER A 51 -0.01 -13.39 20.40
CA SER A 51 -0.24 -14.74 19.88
C SER A 51 -1.68 -15.02 19.43
N ILE A 52 -2.54 -14.01 19.36
CA ILE A 52 -3.94 -14.15 18.97
C ILE A 52 -4.07 -14.91 17.63
N PRO A 53 -4.91 -15.96 17.56
CA PRO A 53 -5.20 -16.59 16.29
C PRO A 53 -5.88 -15.61 15.32
N ILE A 54 -5.39 -15.51 14.08
CA ILE A 54 -5.98 -14.72 13.02
C ILE A 54 -6.31 -15.64 11.86
N GLN A 55 -7.60 -15.87 11.58
CA GLN A 55 -8.05 -16.91 10.67
C GLN A 55 -9.23 -16.47 9.81
N ASN A 56 -9.44 -17.19 8.70
CA ASN A 56 -10.69 -17.12 7.95
C ASN A 56 -11.86 -17.52 8.87
N ALA A 57 -12.92 -16.73 8.87
CA ALA A 57 -14.00 -16.89 9.84
C ALA A 57 -14.78 -18.21 9.69
N ASN A 58 -14.93 -18.71 8.48
CA ASN A 58 -15.57 -20.02 8.24
C ASN A 58 -14.80 -21.16 8.90
N GLN A 59 -13.47 -21.11 8.81
CA GLN A 59 -12.58 -22.16 9.32
C GLN A 59 -12.18 -21.94 10.77
N GLY A 60 -12.05 -20.68 11.19
CA GLY A 60 -11.60 -20.30 12.52
C GLY A 60 -12.67 -20.41 13.59
N LEU A 61 -13.94 -20.31 13.23
CA LEU A 61 -15.05 -20.38 14.17
C LEU A 61 -16.15 -21.35 13.66
N TYR A 62 -17.00 -20.89 12.76
CA TYR A 62 -18.05 -21.71 12.12
C TYR A 62 -18.57 -20.98 10.87
N PRO A 63 -19.17 -21.70 9.91
CA PRO A 63 -19.81 -21.06 8.75
C PRO A 63 -20.91 -20.09 9.19
N ASN A 64 -20.80 -18.83 8.75
CA ASN A 64 -21.77 -17.78 9.03
C ASN A 64 -21.95 -16.88 7.81
N CYS A 65 -23.09 -16.19 7.72
CA CYS A 65 -23.41 -15.29 6.61
C CYS A 65 -24.14 -14.05 7.11
N GLY A 66 -24.19 -13.02 6.25
CA GLY A 66 -24.85 -11.77 6.57
C GLY A 66 -24.08 -10.90 7.58
N THR A 67 -22.78 -11.13 7.73
CA THR A 67 -21.94 -10.39 8.66
C THR A 67 -21.51 -9.05 8.08
N SER A 68 -21.30 -8.05 8.95
CA SER A 68 -20.73 -6.76 8.57
C SER A 68 -19.30 -6.89 8.02
N ARG A 69 -18.53 -7.88 8.51
CA ARG A 69 -17.20 -8.22 8.00
C ARG A 69 -17.25 -8.59 6.52
N ASP A 70 -18.09 -9.57 6.13
CA ASP A 70 -18.16 -10.04 4.76
C ASP A 70 -18.74 -8.96 3.83
N TYR A 71 -19.70 -8.15 4.32
CA TYR A 71 -20.23 -7.03 3.58
C TYR A 71 -19.19 -5.92 3.37
N GLY A 72 -18.46 -5.55 4.43
CA GLY A 72 -17.42 -4.53 4.38
C GLY A 72 -16.32 -4.88 3.40
N TYR A 73 -15.90 -6.14 3.36
CA TYR A 73 -14.92 -6.62 2.40
C TYR A 73 -15.50 -6.74 0.99
N GLY A 74 -16.54 -7.55 0.81
CA GLY A 74 -17.05 -7.93 -0.50
C GLY A 74 -17.75 -6.80 -1.27
N VAL A 75 -18.45 -5.90 -0.57
CA VAL A 75 -19.23 -4.83 -1.18
C VAL A 75 -18.57 -3.47 -1.09
N MET A 76 -17.93 -3.19 0.07
CA MET A 76 -17.30 -1.89 0.31
C MET A 76 -15.82 -1.86 -0.07
N GLY A 77 -15.18 -3.03 -0.29
CA GLY A 77 -13.78 -3.15 -0.64
C GLY A 77 -12.80 -2.81 0.51
N TYR A 78 -13.24 -2.89 1.76
CA TYR A 78 -12.38 -2.62 2.92
C TYR A 78 -11.72 -3.91 3.44
N PRO A 79 -10.49 -3.88 3.94
CA PRO A 79 -10.00 -4.92 4.82
C PRO A 79 -10.86 -4.93 6.08
N THR A 80 -11.32 -6.12 6.48
CA THR A 80 -12.27 -6.24 7.57
C THR A 80 -11.90 -7.36 8.52
N PHE A 81 -12.16 -7.13 9.81
CA PHE A 81 -12.03 -8.14 10.85
C PHE A 81 -13.24 -8.14 11.79
N THR A 82 -13.55 -9.32 12.33
CA THR A 82 -14.26 -9.45 13.60
C THR A 82 -13.22 -9.81 14.66
N PHE A 83 -13.07 -8.97 15.65
CA PHE A 83 -12.20 -9.20 16.78
C PHE A 83 -13.07 -9.77 17.93
N GLU A 84 -12.94 -11.07 18.14
CA GLU A 84 -13.60 -11.78 19.23
C GLU A 84 -12.74 -11.65 20.47
N THR A 85 -13.27 -11.02 21.50
CA THR A 85 -12.61 -10.93 22.79
C THR A 85 -12.94 -12.13 23.67
N ASP A 86 -12.12 -12.39 24.67
CA ASP A 86 -12.20 -13.61 25.49
C ASP A 86 -13.54 -13.78 26.18
N ASP A 87 -13.97 -15.04 26.35
CA ASP A 87 -15.15 -15.46 27.12
C ASP A 87 -15.13 -15.00 28.57
N GLU A 88 -13.96 -14.86 29.17
CA GLU A 88 -13.82 -14.43 30.56
C GLU A 88 -14.42 -13.05 30.82
N GLN A 89 -14.63 -12.24 29.79
CA GLN A 89 -15.31 -10.96 29.89
C GLN A 89 -16.81 -11.08 30.23
N PHE A 90 -17.41 -12.25 30.00
CA PHE A 90 -18.79 -12.55 30.38
C PHE A 90 -18.92 -13.12 31.79
N VAL A 91 -17.83 -13.63 32.38
CA VAL A 91 -17.86 -14.25 33.70
C VAL A 91 -17.37 -13.27 34.74
N PRO A 92 -18.27 -12.68 35.56
CA PRO A 92 -17.84 -11.81 36.65
C PRO A 92 -16.99 -12.62 37.65
N GLY A 93 -15.70 -12.32 37.75
CA GLY A 93 -14.84 -12.93 38.76
C GLY A 93 -13.39 -13.20 38.33
N SER A 94 -13.05 -13.10 37.06
CA SER A 94 -11.68 -13.29 36.58
C SER A 94 -10.98 -11.96 36.24
N PHE A 95 -11.13 -10.95 37.10
CA PHE A 95 -10.53 -9.63 36.92
C PHE A 95 -8.99 -9.64 36.83
N GLU A 96 -8.34 -10.67 37.33
CA GLU A 96 -6.87 -10.77 37.28
C GLU A 96 -6.36 -10.92 35.84
N ASN A 97 -7.04 -11.73 35.04
CA ASN A 97 -6.68 -11.93 33.63
C ASN A 97 -7.26 -10.84 32.71
N LEU A 98 -8.33 -10.17 33.13
CA LEU A 98 -9.00 -9.15 32.31
C LEU A 98 -8.07 -7.98 31.95
N ASN A 99 -7.28 -7.48 32.87
CA ASN A 99 -6.37 -6.36 32.61
C ASN A 99 -5.25 -6.75 31.63
N GLU A 100 -4.76 -7.98 31.71
CA GLU A 100 -3.76 -8.51 30.79
C GLU A 100 -4.34 -8.64 29.38
N ARG A 101 -5.54 -9.23 29.27
CA ARG A 101 -6.26 -9.36 27.98
C ARG A 101 -6.61 -8.01 27.36
N LEU A 102 -7.13 -7.08 28.13
CA LEU A 102 -7.40 -5.72 27.64
C LEU A 102 -6.10 -5.01 27.18
N GLY A 103 -4.99 -5.25 27.85
CA GLY A 103 -3.68 -4.75 27.44
C GLY A 103 -3.30 -5.30 26.06
N GLU A 104 -3.40 -6.60 25.88
CA GLU A 104 -3.10 -7.28 24.61
C GLU A 104 -4.05 -6.85 23.48
N GLU A 105 -5.36 -6.74 23.73
CA GLU A 105 -6.32 -6.17 22.80
C GLU A 105 -5.94 -4.77 22.33
N MET A 106 -5.61 -3.92 23.30
CA MET A 106 -5.21 -2.53 23.03
C MET A 106 -3.94 -2.45 22.21
N ASP A 107 -2.99 -3.35 22.42
CA ASP A 107 -1.75 -3.38 21.64
C ASP A 107 -2.01 -3.83 20.21
N VAL A 108 -2.85 -4.84 20.00
CA VAL A 108 -3.30 -5.25 18.67
C VAL A 108 -4.04 -4.11 17.97
N MET A 109 -4.98 -3.45 18.64
CA MET A 109 -5.74 -2.32 18.06
C MET A 109 -4.85 -1.13 17.72
N ARG A 110 -3.88 -0.80 18.56
CA ARG A 110 -2.88 0.25 18.27
C ARG A 110 -2.04 -0.10 17.06
N PHE A 111 -1.59 -1.35 16.95
CA PHE A 111 -0.87 -1.82 15.77
C PHE A 111 -1.72 -1.67 14.51
N LEU A 112 -2.97 -2.16 14.52
CA LEU A 112 -3.89 -2.06 13.39
C LEU A 112 -4.10 -0.60 12.94
N ILE A 113 -4.23 0.32 13.89
CA ILE A 113 -4.41 1.76 13.60
C ILE A 113 -3.14 2.38 13.03
N ASN A 114 -1.99 2.11 13.64
CA ASN A 114 -0.71 2.67 13.21
C ASN A 114 -0.29 2.18 11.83
N GLU A 115 -0.61 0.92 11.54
CA GLU A 115 -0.23 0.24 10.31
C GLU A 115 -1.34 0.27 9.22
N VAL A 116 -2.44 0.97 9.48
CA VAL A 116 -3.60 1.02 8.58
C VAL A 116 -3.24 1.44 7.16
N TRP A 117 -2.28 2.33 7.03
CA TRP A 117 -1.80 2.84 5.75
C TRP A 117 -1.18 1.77 4.85
N TYR A 118 -0.64 0.71 5.44
CA TYR A 118 -0.06 -0.43 4.72
C TYR A 118 -1.07 -1.52 4.39
N ASN A 119 -2.34 -1.41 4.80
CA ASN A 119 -3.40 -2.37 4.48
C ASN A 119 -3.99 -2.17 3.07
N ARG A 120 -3.17 -1.68 2.16
CA ARG A 120 -3.48 -1.49 0.74
C ARG A 120 -2.22 -1.70 -0.08
N ALA A 121 -2.37 -1.81 -1.40
CA ALA A 121 -1.23 -1.60 -2.29
C ALA A 121 -0.75 -0.15 -2.14
N ARG A 122 0.55 0.02 -2.12
CA ARG A 122 1.20 1.32 -2.04
C ARG A 122 2.40 1.31 -2.97
N LEU A 123 2.17 1.80 -4.17
CA LEU A 123 3.18 1.79 -5.22
C LEU A 123 4.09 3.01 -5.10
N ASP A 124 5.37 2.77 -5.31
CA ASP A 124 6.41 3.80 -5.34
C ASP A 124 7.43 3.48 -6.43
N ILE A 125 8.02 4.50 -7.05
CA ILE A 125 9.09 4.31 -8.03
C ILE A 125 10.42 4.47 -7.30
N GLN A 126 11.21 3.39 -7.30
CA GLN A 126 12.47 3.34 -6.56
C GLN A 126 13.70 3.66 -7.42
N SER A 127 13.67 3.24 -8.66
CA SER A 127 14.82 3.43 -9.53
C SER A 127 14.42 3.59 -10.98
N LEU A 128 15.29 4.22 -11.70
CA LEU A 128 15.16 4.47 -13.13
C LEU A 128 16.50 4.14 -13.77
N SER A 129 16.47 3.39 -14.85
CA SER A 129 17.63 3.14 -15.70
C SER A 129 17.26 3.36 -17.16
N THR A 130 18.24 3.78 -17.95
CA THR A 130 18.08 3.97 -19.39
C THR A 130 18.92 2.93 -20.12
N ASP A 131 18.34 2.27 -21.12
CA ASP A 131 19.03 1.37 -22.02
C ASP A 131 18.65 1.71 -23.46
N GLY A 132 19.50 2.52 -24.11
CA GLY A 132 19.26 3.02 -25.47
C GLY A 132 17.95 3.80 -25.58
N ASP A 133 17.00 3.23 -26.34
CA ASP A 133 15.71 3.87 -26.63
C ASP A 133 14.62 3.55 -25.58
N SER A 134 14.96 2.89 -24.48
CA SER A 134 14.02 2.52 -23.42
C SER A 134 14.42 3.09 -22.07
N ILE A 135 13.40 3.30 -21.23
CA ILE A 135 13.52 3.69 -19.82
C ILE A 135 12.87 2.61 -18.98
N ASP A 136 13.63 2.03 -18.08
CA ASP A 136 13.15 1.03 -17.14
C ASP A 136 12.89 1.67 -15.77
N LEU A 137 11.66 1.55 -15.30
CA LEU A 137 11.20 2.01 -13.98
C LEU A 137 11.00 0.82 -13.06
N SER A 138 11.66 0.80 -11.90
CA SER A 138 11.33 -0.13 -10.84
C SER A 138 10.19 0.43 -10.00
N VAL A 139 9.08 -0.29 -9.98
CA VAL A 139 7.90 0.04 -9.19
C VAL A 139 7.78 -0.94 -8.04
N ASP A 140 7.95 -0.45 -6.82
CA ASP A 140 7.83 -1.23 -5.60
C ASP A 140 6.42 -1.11 -5.02
N ASN A 141 5.91 -2.19 -4.45
CA ASN A 141 4.71 -2.18 -3.63
C ASN A 141 5.11 -2.28 -2.15
N LEU A 142 5.05 -1.17 -1.44
CA LEU A 142 5.38 -1.06 -0.02
C LEU A 142 4.23 -1.55 0.89
N GLY A 143 3.07 -1.85 0.31
CA GLY A 143 1.88 -2.27 1.04
C GLY A 143 1.73 -3.78 1.19
N ARG A 144 0.81 -4.20 2.07
CA ARG A 144 0.48 -5.61 2.33
C ARG A 144 -0.52 -6.20 1.33
N ALA A 145 -1.18 -5.36 0.52
CA ALA A 145 -2.10 -5.82 -0.52
C ALA A 145 -1.43 -5.80 -1.90
N SER A 146 -1.73 -6.80 -2.72
CA SER A 146 -1.38 -6.81 -4.13
C SER A 146 -2.30 -5.88 -4.93
N THR A 147 -1.85 -5.42 -6.09
CA THR A 147 -2.69 -4.84 -7.13
C THR A 147 -2.46 -5.57 -8.44
N THR A 148 -3.54 -5.81 -9.18
CA THR A 148 -3.50 -6.40 -10.53
C THR A 148 -3.84 -5.39 -11.61
N ASN A 149 -4.29 -4.21 -11.21
CA ASN A 149 -4.76 -3.15 -12.09
C ASN A 149 -4.03 -1.85 -11.74
N ALA A 150 -2.83 -1.70 -12.24
CA ALA A 150 -2.06 -0.46 -12.15
C ALA A 150 -1.69 0.03 -13.55
N THR A 151 -1.61 1.34 -13.71
CA THR A 151 -1.11 2.00 -14.91
C THR A 151 -0.25 3.19 -14.52
N LEU A 152 0.79 3.43 -15.30
CA LEU A 152 1.51 4.69 -15.27
C LEU A 152 0.82 5.65 -16.25
N GLN A 153 0.44 6.82 -15.80
CA GLN A 153 -0.25 7.85 -16.59
C GLN A 153 0.64 9.07 -16.71
N TYR A 154 0.52 9.77 -17.84
CA TYR A 154 1.04 11.11 -17.99
C TYR A 154 -0.14 12.10 -18.05
N LEU A 155 -0.13 13.07 -17.14
CA LEU A 155 -1.13 14.12 -17.03
C LEU A 155 -0.53 15.42 -17.59
N ASP A 156 -1.27 16.12 -18.44
CA ASP A 156 -0.85 17.43 -18.96
C ASP A 156 -0.88 18.53 -17.86
N ALA A 157 -0.50 19.74 -18.21
CA ALA A 157 -0.49 20.88 -17.29
C ALA A 157 -1.88 21.23 -16.71
N ASN A 158 -2.97 20.70 -17.28
CA ASN A 158 -4.34 20.85 -16.78
C ASN A 158 -4.78 19.65 -15.93
N GLY A 159 -3.93 18.66 -15.73
CA GLY A 159 -4.24 17.42 -15.03
C GLY A 159 -5.04 16.41 -15.87
N MET A 160 -5.12 16.59 -17.18
CA MET A 160 -5.79 15.63 -18.07
C MET A 160 -4.82 14.54 -18.52
N MET A 161 -5.27 13.29 -18.43
CA MET A 161 -4.50 12.13 -18.90
C MET A 161 -4.37 12.20 -20.43
N VAL A 162 -3.14 12.30 -20.91
CA VAL A 162 -2.80 12.33 -22.34
C VAL A 162 -2.08 11.07 -22.81
N TRP A 163 -1.54 10.29 -21.89
CA TRP A 163 -0.92 9.00 -22.16
C TRP A 163 -1.11 8.03 -20.98
N ASN A 164 -1.09 6.75 -21.29
CA ASN A 164 -1.26 5.66 -20.32
C ASN A 164 -0.46 4.43 -20.74
N SER A 165 0.23 3.81 -19.80
CA SER A 165 0.91 2.52 -20.04
C SER A 165 -0.09 1.38 -20.23
N SER A 166 0.39 0.20 -20.63
CA SER A 166 -0.33 -1.04 -20.43
C SER A 166 -0.59 -1.28 -18.94
N THR A 167 -1.67 -2.01 -18.64
CA THR A 167 -1.97 -2.43 -17.26
C THR A 167 -0.94 -3.44 -16.77
N PHE A 168 -0.49 -3.26 -15.52
CA PHE A 168 0.43 -4.15 -14.84
C PHE A 168 -0.04 -4.48 -13.42
N GLY A 169 0.57 -5.48 -12.81
CA GLY A 169 0.31 -5.85 -11.42
C GLY A 169 1.59 -5.84 -10.59
N VAL A 170 1.46 -5.57 -9.29
CA VAL A 170 2.57 -5.67 -8.33
C VAL A 170 2.05 -6.39 -7.08
N ASN A 171 2.67 -7.51 -6.77
CA ASN A 171 2.33 -8.27 -5.56
C ASN A 171 2.72 -7.50 -4.30
N ALA A 172 2.07 -7.82 -3.20
CA ALA A 172 2.35 -7.23 -1.90
C ALA A 172 3.83 -7.39 -1.53
N THR A 173 4.49 -6.31 -1.11
CA THR A 173 5.91 -6.27 -0.71
C THR A 173 6.90 -6.75 -1.77
N ASN A 174 6.52 -6.68 -3.04
CA ASN A 174 7.35 -7.01 -4.19
C ASN A 174 7.51 -5.81 -5.12
N SER A 175 8.35 -5.98 -6.14
CA SER A 175 8.58 -4.98 -7.19
C SER A 175 8.29 -5.55 -8.58
N THR A 176 8.10 -4.64 -9.53
CA THR A 176 8.03 -4.94 -10.97
C THR A 176 8.80 -3.88 -11.75
N THR A 177 9.23 -4.22 -12.96
CA THR A 177 9.87 -3.27 -13.86
C THR A 177 8.92 -2.92 -15.01
N LEU A 178 8.80 -1.63 -15.28
CA LEU A 178 8.10 -1.09 -16.44
C LEU A 178 9.12 -0.55 -17.42
N SER A 179 9.09 -1.06 -18.65
CA SER A 179 9.91 -0.51 -19.74
C SER A 179 9.05 0.45 -20.57
N LEU A 180 9.52 1.68 -20.72
CA LEU A 180 8.87 2.75 -21.47
C LEU A 180 9.71 3.08 -22.71
N ASP A 181 9.03 3.30 -23.83
CA ASP A 181 9.67 3.79 -25.04
C ASP A 181 10.02 5.28 -24.88
N ALA A 182 11.30 5.62 -24.96
CA ALA A 182 11.80 6.99 -24.84
C ALA A 182 11.22 7.92 -25.91
N ALA A 183 10.90 7.42 -27.11
CA ALA A 183 10.27 8.22 -28.16
C ALA A 183 8.87 8.71 -27.77
N ASN A 184 8.09 7.90 -27.05
CA ASN A 184 6.79 8.33 -26.51
C ASN A 184 6.94 9.41 -25.44
N LEU A 185 8.00 9.35 -24.64
CA LEU A 185 8.25 10.30 -23.55
C LEU A 185 8.77 11.64 -24.06
N SER A 186 9.52 11.64 -25.16
CA SER A 186 10.06 12.88 -25.75
C SER A 186 9.00 13.87 -26.25
N MET A 187 7.75 13.41 -26.45
CA MET A 187 6.61 14.25 -26.83
C MET A 187 5.86 14.84 -25.62
N MET A 188 6.27 14.52 -24.41
CA MET A 188 5.60 14.93 -23.18
C MET A 188 6.31 16.18 -22.62
N ASP A 189 5.62 17.30 -22.56
CA ASP A 189 6.15 18.57 -22.05
C ASP A 189 5.21 19.18 -21.02
N GLY A 190 5.77 19.64 -19.91
CA GLY A 190 5.08 20.45 -18.89
C GLY A 190 4.03 19.70 -18.05
N GLY A 191 3.98 18.38 -18.13
CA GLY A 191 3.02 17.58 -17.37
C GLY A 191 3.64 16.80 -16.19
N THR A 192 2.86 15.88 -15.62
CA THR A 192 3.25 15.08 -14.45
C THR A 192 2.90 13.63 -14.67
N PHE A 193 3.80 12.73 -14.28
CA PHE A 193 3.46 11.32 -14.20
C PHE A 193 2.66 11.01 -12.93
N ALA A 194 1.78 10.03 -13.01
CA ALA A 194 1.01 9.53 -11.88
C ALA A 194 0.85 8.01 -11.97
N LEU A 195 0.87 7.35 -10.83
CA LEU A 195 0.47 5.96 -10.71
C LEU A 195 -1.03 5.91 -10.42
N ASN A 196 -1.81 5.31 -11.33
CA ASN A 196 -3.22 5.06 -11.13
C ASN A 196 -3.42 3.56 -10.91
N TYR A 197 -3.92 3.17 -9.75
CA TYR A 197 -4.04 1.76 -9.40
C TYR A 197 -5.18 1.46 -8.43
N GLN A 198 -5.64 0.22 -8.48
CA GLN A 198 -6.59 -0.32 -7.54
C GLN A 198 -5.87 -0.72 -6.25
N VAL A 199 -6.34 -0.26 -5.11
CA VAL A 199 -5.62 -0.42 -3.83
C VAL A 199 -5.62 -1.84 -3.28
N ARG A 200 -6.47 -2.74 -3.80
CA ARG A 200 -6.58 -4.16 -3.46
C ARG A 200 -7.08 -4.96 -4.65
N VAL A 201 -6.89 -6.27 -4.63
CA VAL A 201 -7.29 -7.15 -5.74
C VAL A 201 -8.81 -7.27 -5.85
N ILE A 202 -9.57 -7.15 -4.75
CA ILE A 202 -11.03 -7.23 -4.80
C ILE A 202 -11.61 -6.09 -5.66
N GLU A 203 -12.49 -6.43 -6.58
CA GLU A 203 -13.05 -5.50 -7.58
C GLU A 203 -13.75 -4.27 -6.98
N SER A 204 -14.35 -4.42 -5.78
CA SER A 204 -15.00 -3.32 -5.08
C SER A 204 -14.03 -2.34 -4.41
N SER A 205 -12.73 -2.61 -4.42
CA SER A 205 -11.76 -1.70 -3.81
C SER A 205 -11.62 -0.40 -4.63
N ARG A 206 -11.26 0.67 -3.92
CA ARG A 206 -11.09 1.98 -4.55
C ARG A 206 -9.87 2.05 -5.44
N TRP A 207 -9.89 3.04 -6.32
CA TRP A 207 -8.75 3.48 -7.11
C TRP A 207 -8.10 4.70 -6.49
N VAL A 208 -6.80 4.81 -6.62
CA VAL A 208 -6.02 6.00 -6.27
C VAL A 208 -5.23 6.47 -7.48
N ASN A 209 -4.99 7.77 -7.52
CA ASN A 209 -4.12 8.41 -8.50
C ASN A 209 -3.07 9.18 -7.70
N GLU A 210 -1.86 8.65 -7.65
CA GLU A 210 -0.76 9.22 -6.87
C GLU A 210 0.23 9.90 -7.83
N PRO A 211 0.28 11.26 -7.84
CA PRO A 211 1.27 11.99 -8.61
C PRO A 211 2.68 11.62 -8.15
N LEU A 212 3.57 11.44 -9.10
CA LEU A 212 4.98 11.18 -8.82
C LEU A 212 5.69 12.53 -8.63
N GLU A 213 5.91 12.91 -7.38
CA GLU A 213 6.64 14.12 -7.04
C GLU A 213 8.14 13.83 -6.90
N GLY A 214 8.96 14.63 -7.57
CA GLY A 214 10.41 14.62 -7.39
C GLY A 214 11.17 13.51 -8.13
N VAL A 215 10.54 12.72 -8.98
CA VAL A 215 11.23 11.77 -9.85
C VAL A 215 11.66 12.48 -11.13
N GLU A 216 12.95 12.69 -11.31
CA GLU A 216 13.52 13.21 -12.56
C GLU A 216 13.88 12.03 -13.47
N ILE A 217 13.31 12.00 -14.68
CA ILE A 217 13.70 11.05 -15.71
C ILE A 217 14.74 11.75 -16.60
N THR A 218 15.99 11.36 -16.49
CA THR A 218 17.05 11.83 -17.37
C THR A 218 17.28 10.78 -18.45
N ILE A 219 17.01 11.12 -19.70
CA ILE A 219 17.35 10.29 -20.85
C ILE A 219 18.74 10.74 -21.31
N GLU A 220 19.75 9.87 -21.11
CA GLU A 220 21.07 10.09 -21.71
C GLU A 220 21.00 9.67 -23.17
N GLU A 221 20.94 10.63 -24.07
CA GLU A 221 21.14 10.37 -25.50
C GLU A 221 22.62 10.08 -25.79
N SER A 222 22.86 9.10 -26.64
CA SER A 222 24.19 8.82 -27.18
C SER A 222 24.73 10.04 -27.95
N GLU A 223 25.62 10.75 -27.32
CA GLU A 223 26.56 11.77 -27.81
C GLU A 223 26.05 13.10 -28.36
N GLU A 224 24.78 13.38 -28.61
CA GLU A 224 24.41 14.71 -29.19
C GLU A 224 23.33 15.54 -28.49
N THR A 225 22.49 15.02 -27.59
CA THR A 225 21.52 15.87 -26.85
C THR A 225 21.09 15.22 -25.54
N SER A 226 21.27 15.90 -24.42
CA SER A 226 20.68 15.51 -23.14
C SER A 226 19.25 16.07 -23.06
N PHE A 227 18.25 15.21 -22.83
CA PHE A 227 16.88 15.60 -22.58
C PHE A 227 16.58 15.47 -21.08
N LEU A 228 16.20 16.55 -20.47
CA LEU A 228 15.76 16.59 -19.08
C LEU A 228 14.23 16.62 -19.09
N ILE A 229 13.60 15.52 -18.65
CA ILE A 229 12.17 15.49 -18.40
C ILE A 229 11.96 15.74 -16.90
N GLY A 230 11.60 16.98 -16.55
CA GLY A 230 11.31 17.34 -15.16
C GLY A 230 9.85 17.10 -14.81
N TYR A 231 9.59 16.56 -13.62
CA TYR A 231 8.25 16.44 -13.04
C TYR A 231 7.84 17.76 -12.40
N GLY A 232 6.76 18.35 -12.91
CA GLY A 232 6.01 19.45 -12.32
C GLY A 232 6.80 20.68 -11.86
N LEU A 233 6.51 21.82 -12.49
CA LEU A 233 6.85 23.20 -12.08
C LEU A 233 8.18 23.39 -11.35
N PHE A 234 9.31 23.11 -11.97
CA PHE A 234 10.58 23.60 -11.47
C PHE A 234 10.97 24.91 -12.13
N ASN A 235 10.96 25.97 -11.34
CA ASN A 235 11.72 27.17 -11.61
C ASN A 235 13.22 26.79 -11.66
N PRO A 236 14.02 27.26 -12.65
CA PRO A 236 15.46 26.95 -12.74
C PRO A 236 16.28 27.22 -11.47
N LEU A 237 15.76 28.02 -10.55
CA LEU A 237 16.35 28.26 -9.22
C LEU A 237 16.17 27.07 -8.23
N SER A 238 15.15 26.23 -8.42
CA SER A 238 14.96 25.03 -7.57
C SER A 238 15.83 23.85 -8.03
N LEU A 239 16.18 23.76 -9.31
CA LEU A 239 17.15 22.75 -9.79
C LEU A 239 18.53 22.91 -9.11
N MET A 240 19.01 24.13 -8.92
CA MET A 240 20.27 24.37 -8.20
C MET A 240 20.18 23.95 -6.72
N ALA A 241 19.01 24.07 -6.08
CA ALA A 241 18.85 23.70 -4.67
C ALA A 241 18.84 22.17 -4.46
N CYS A 242 18.27 21.40 -5.41
CA CYS A 242 18.27 19.93 -5.35
C CYS A 242 19.66 19.34 -5.57
N PHE A 243 20.46 19.89 -6.49
CA PHE A 243 21.84 19.47 -6.69
C PHE A 243 22.72 19.75 -5.46
N ILE A 244 22.46 20.85 -4.76
CA ILE A 244 23.19 21.21 -3.53
C ILE A 244 22.78 20.28 -2.38
N ALA A 245 21.51 19.88 -2.28
CA ALA A 245 21.02 18.97 -1.24
C ALA A 245 21.54 17.53 -1.40
N VAL A 246 21.58 17.00 -2.62
CA VAL A 246 22.14 15.67 -2.90
C VAL A 246 23.66 15.64 -2.69
N ALA A 247 24.37 16.71 -3.06
CA ALA A 247 25.80 16.82 -2.80
C ALA A 247 26.12 16.97 -1.29
N ALA A 248 25.26 17.65 -0.51
CA ALA A 248 25.42 17.79 0.93
C ALA A 248 25.20 16.47 1.66
N VAL A 249 24.17 15.70 1.31
CA VAL A 249 23.88 14.37 1.91
C VAL A 249 24.99 13.35 1.57
N ALA A 250 25.55 13.41 0.35
CA ALA A 250 26.66 12.54 -0.04
C ALA A 250 27.96 12.91 0.69
N ASN A 251 28.15 14.17 1.05
CA ASN A 251 29.32 14.63 1.78
C ASN A 251 29.24 14.30 3.28
N GLU A 252 28.05 14.45 3.88
CA GLU A 252 27.84 14.03 5.28
C GLU A 252 28.02 12.52 5.49
N ARG A 253 27.63 11.67 4.51
CA ARG A 253 27.90 10.23 4.58
C ARG A 253 29.38 9.87 4.50
N LYS A 254 30.18 10.64 3.77
CA LYS A 254 31.62 10.39 3.68
C LYS A 254 32.37 10.79 4.96
N GLU A 255 31.93 11.82 5.66
CA GLU A 255 32.54 12.23 6.92
C GLU A 255 32.26 11.27 8.08
N THR A 256 31.08 10.59 8.06
CA THR A 256 30.74 9.58 9.10
C THR A 256 31.44 8.24 8.90
N ASP A 257 31.88 7.90 7.68
CA ASP A 257 32.62 6.67 7.38
C ASP A 257 34.15 6.80 7.62
N GLU A 258 34.68 8.03 7.80
CA GLU A 258 36.09 8.27 8.14
C GLU A 258 36.33 8.39 9.64
N GLU A 259 35.30 8.52 10.49
CA GLU A 259 35.43 8.57 11.98
C GLU A 259 35.06 7.23 12.67
N ALA A 260 34.75 6.15 11.95
CA ALA A 260 34.48 4.81 12.47
C ALA A 260 35.60 3.83 12.11
#